data_e463a897c674b28a3114afe54b77ba1e
#
_entry.id   e463a897c674b28a3114afe54b77ba1e
#
_cell.length_a   1.000
_cell.length_b   1.000
_cell.length_c   1.000
_cell.angle_alpha   90.00
_cell.angle_beta   90.00
_cell.angle_gamma   90.00
#
_symmetry.space_group_name_H-M   'P 1'
#
loop_
_entity.id
_entity.type
_entity.pdbx_description
1 polymer ?
#
loop_
_entity_poly.entity_id
_entity_poly.type
_entity_poly.pdbx_seq_one_letter_code
_entity_poly.pdbx_strand_id
1 'polypeptide(L)'
;MTLKEKAQRAAALAVLEPLIKYVKKNPQDNLVKLVDAVQRFAGTVFPEKNFDKFREAATDPDNVYVQLLMRAINDLDPDVFNGMAMALGLGVAAGTKTVRENREKYHCNIPFITLIDPTSACNLKCKGCWSAEYGHKLKLTYEEMESIVEQGRELGTHLYMFTGGEPLICKKEILKLCEKFPQCAFLAYTNATLVDQEFCDELKRVGNLALAISIEGDEESNDFRRGDGAYKTSIEAMELLKKNGCMFGISVCYTSKNIYSVTSDEFLDDMISKGVMFGLYFNYMPLGKGAIPELIPDPEQRKYMYKRVRELRNSKSGKSMFIMDFQGDGEYVGGCIAGGRNYFHINSAGDIEPCVFIHFSDSNIRTHTLLEALQNPLFMSFYKNQPFNDNHMRPCPMLENPDYLCRIVKETGAKSTDLIDQESAEDLCAKCRKFAEEWAPVAEEVWNSTPHKPSKTYYYRDTPEGKAELEKKNSEN
;
A
#
# COMPACT_ATOMS: atom_id res chain seq x y z
N MET A 1 -23.44 -6.54 -1.04
CA MET A 1 -23.95 -5.37 -1.82
C MET A 1 -25.44 -5.17 -1.66
N THR A 2 -25.88 -3.92 -1.45
CA THR A 2 -27.29 -3.52 -1.49
C THR A 2 -27.83 -3.59 -2.93
N LEU A 3 -29.16 -3.59 -3.09
CA LEU A 3 -29.80 -3.52 -4.42
C LEU A 3 -29.38 -2.26 -5.20
N LYS A 4 -29.20 -1.13 -4.51
CA LYS A 4 -28.74 0.13 -5.10
C LYS A 4 -27.31 0.02 -5.63
N GLU A 5 -26.40 -0.56 -4.87
CA GLU A 5 -25.01 -0.79 -5.30
C GLU A 5 -24.93 -1.74 -6.50
N LYS A 6 -25.75 -2.80 -6.50
CA LYS A 6 -25.84 -3.72 -7.65
C LYS A 6 -26.31 -2.99 -8.92
N ALA A 7 -27.33 -2.17 -8.80
CA ALA A 7 -27.86 -1.40 -9.93
C ALA A 7 -26.83 -0.37 -10.46
N GLN A 8 -26.15 0.33 -9.56
CA GLN A 8 -25.10 1.28 -9.93
C GLN A 8 -23.92 0.59 -10.64
N ARG A 9 -23.47 -0.56 -10.13
CA ARG A 9 -22.42 -1.35 -10.77
C ARG A 9 -22.83 -1.82 -12.16
N ALA A 10 -24.03 -2.36 -12.30
CA ALA A 10 -24.54 -2.82 -13.61
C ALA A 10 -24.64 -1.67 -14.63
N ALA A 11 -25.12 -0.49 -14.20
CA ALA A 11 -25.19 0.69 -15.05
C ALA A 11 -23.79 1.18 -15.48
N ALA A 12 -22.82 1.17 -14.56
CA ALA A 12 -21.45 1.57 -14.86
C ALA A 12 -20.77 0.58 -15.85
N LEU A 13 -20.95 -0.72 -15.68
CA LEU A 13 -20.43 -1.74 -16.60
C LEU A 13 -21.05 -1.63 -17.99
N ALA A 14 -22.36 -1.39 -18.08
CA ALA A 14 -23.07 -1.19 -19.37
C ALA A 14 -22.51 0.00 -20.17
N VAL A 15 -21.87 0.96 -19.53
CA VAL A 15 -21.17 2.08 -20.18
C VAL A 15 -19.70 1.76 -20.44
N LEU A 16 -19.01 1.16 -19.46
CA LEU A 16 -17.58 0.91 -19.53
C LEU A 16 -17.20 -0.09 -20.64
N GLU A 17 -17.92 -1.21 -20.75
CA GLU A 17 -17.60 -2.26 -21.74
C GLU A 17 -17.65 -1.78 -23.19
N PRO A 18 -18.69 -1.06 -23.65
CA PRO A 18 -18.69 -0.49 -24.99
C PRO A 18 -17.58 0.53 -25.21
N LEU A 19 -17.27 1.34 -24.19
CA LEU A 19 -16.19 2.33 -24.27
C LEU A 19 -14.82 1.68 -24.41
N ILE A 20 -14.54 0.62 -23.66
CA ILE A 20 -13.28 -0.14 -23.80
C ILE A 20 -13.16 -0.74 -25.21
N LYS A 21 -14.22 -1.36 -25.73
CA LYS A 21 -14.24 -1.86 -27.11
C LYS A 21 -14.02 -0.73 -28.14
N TYR A 22 -14.53 0.46 -27.87
CA TYR A 22 -14.34 1.63 -28.71
C TYR A 22 -12.88 2.15 -28.65
N VAL A 23 -12.29 2.23 -27.44
CA VAL A 23 -10.88 2.62 -27.25
C VAL A 23 -9.94 1.63 -27.96
N LYS A 24 -10.20 0.32 -27.86
CA LYS A 24 -9.37 -0.71 -28.56
C LYS A 24 -9.31 -0.53 -30.07
N LYS A 25 -10.37 0.03 -30.70
CA LYS A 25 -10.41 0.23 -32.17
C LYS A 25 -9.52 1.39 -32.63
N ASN A 26 -9.46 2.47 -31.89
CA ASN A 26 -8.64 3.63 -32.18
C ASN A 26 -8.25 4.35 -30.86
N PRO A 27 -7.17 3.91 -30.20
CA PRO A 27 -6.79 4.46 -28.90
C PRO A 27 -6.56 5.97 -28.93
N GLN A 28 -5.86 6.50 -29.96
CA GLN A 28 -5.47 7.91 -30.03
C GLN A 28 -6.67 8.86 -30.02
N ASP A 29 -7.72 8.53 -30.81
CA ASP A 29 -8.90 9.40 -30.90
C ASP A 29 -9.93 9.15 -29.81
N ASN A 30 -9.92 7.96 -29.21
CA ASN A 30 -11.00 7.52 -28.34
C ASN A 30 -10.69 7.56 -26.84
N LEU A 31 -9.41 7.68 -26.44
CA LEU A 31 -9.01 7.84 -25.03
C LEU A 31 -9.55 9.13 -24.43
N VAL A 32 -9.52 10.23 -25.14
CA VAL A 32 -10.10 11.51 -24.68
C VAL A 32 -11.59 11.35 -24.37
N LYS A 33 -12.32 10.64 -25.23
CA LYS A 33 -13.77 10.37 -25.02
C LYS A 33 -14.01 9.45 -23.82
N LEU A 34 -13.07 8.53 -23.54
CA LEU A 34 -13.10 7.73 -22.31
C LEU A 34 -12.97 8.63 -21.08
N VAL A 35 -12.00 9.56 -21.07
CA VAL A 35 -11.83 10.53 -19.99
C VAL A 35 -13.09 11.37 -19.79
N ASP A 36 -13.72 11.85 -20.85
CA ASP A 36 -14.97 12.63 -20.80
C ASP A 36 -16.13 11.81 -20.23
N ALA A 37 -16.23 10.52 -20.59
CA ALA A 37 -17.23 9.64 -20.04
C ALA A 37 -17.00 9.39 -18.55
N VAL A 38 -15.76 9.10 -18.15
CA VAL A 38 -15.40 8.92 -16.73
C VAL A 38 -15.68 10.19 -15.91
N GLN A 39 -15.41 11.38 -16.45
CA GLN A 39 -15.74 12.65 -15.79
C GLN A 39 -17.24 12.79 -15.50
N ARG A 40 -18.10 12.39 -16.41
CA ARG A 40 -19.58 12.47 -16.20
C ARG A 40 -20.03 11.61 -15.02
N PHE A 41 -19.36 10.48 -14.75
CA PHE A 41 -19.71 9.56 -13.65
C PHE A 41 -18.96 9.89 -12.35
N ALA A 42 -17.72 10.34 -12.44
CA ALA A 42 -16.81 10.53 -11.29
C ALA A 42 -16.44 12.01 -11.05
N GLY A 43 -16.98 12.96 -11.81
CA GLY A 43 -16.63 14.39 -11.73
C GLY A 43 -17.01 15.06 -10.42
N THR A 44 -17.92 14.46 -9.63
CA THR A 44 -18.23 14.92 -8.26
C THR A 44 -17.19 14.48 -7.22
N VAL A 45 -16.33 13.52 -7.58
CA VAL A 45 -15.33 12.92 -6.68
C VAL A 45 -13.95 13.53 -6.88
N PHE A 46 -13.59 13.81 -8.15
CA PHE A 46 -12.30 14.37 -8.51
C PHE A 46 -12.42 15.82 -9.01
N PRO A 47 -11.46 16.70 -8.65
CA PRO A 47 -11.41 18.06 -9.17
C PRO A 47 -11.33 18.10 -10.70
N GLU A 48 -12.01 19.05 -11.33
CA GLU A 48 -12.05 19.23 -12.79
C GLU A 48 -10.66 19.31 -13.42
N LYS A 49 -9.73 20.04 -12.80
CA LYS A 49 -8.34 20.14 -13.22
C LYS A 49 -7.59 18.81 -13.39
N ASN A 50 -8.05 17.74 -12.73
CA ASN A 50 -7.45 16.42 -12.88
C ASN A 50 -7.86 15.80 -14.22
N PHE A 51 -9.10 16.01 -14.64
CA PHE A 51 -9.58 15.55 -15.95
C PHE A 51 -8.92 16.28 -17.11
N ASP A 52 -8.59 17.57 -16.97
CA ASP A 52 -7.82 18.29 -17.98
C ASP A 52 -6.43 17.69 -18.18
N LYS A 53 -5.73 17.35 -17.09
CA LYS A 53 -4.45 16.64 -17.17
C LYS A 53 -4.58 15.25 -17.79
N PHE A 54 -5.66 14.52 -17.50
CA PHE A 54 -5.91 13.22 -18.13
C PHE A 54 -6.20 13.34 -19.63
N ARG A 55 -6.93 14.39 -20.06
CA ARG A 55 -7.14 14.69 -21.49
C ARG A 55 -5.83 14.99 -22.19
N GLU A 56 -4.99 15.86 -21.60
CA GLU A 56 -3.67 16.18 -22.14
C GLU A 56 -2.83 14.91 -22.29
N ALA A 57 -2.75 14.10 -21.23
CA ALA A 57 -2.04 12.81 -21.28
C ALA A 57 -2.59 11.88 -22.37
N ALA A 58 -3.92 11.80 -22.52
CA ALA A 58 -4.58 10.92 -23.48
C ALA A 58 -4.27 11.26 -24.95
N THR A 59 -3.80 12.47 -25.24
CA THR A 59 -3.37 12.87 -26.59
C THR A 59 -1.92 12.48 -26.90
N ASP A 60 -1.17 12.00 -25.93
CA ASP A 60 0.25 11.66 -26.02
C ASP A 60 0.47 10.14 -25.96
N PRO A 61 0.72 9.46 -27.08
CA PRO A 61 0.89 8.01 -27.13
C PRO A 61 2.17 7.53 -26.43
N ASP A 62 3.17 8.41 -26.25
CA ASP A 62 4.41 8.09 -25.56
C ASP A 62 4.31 8.29 -24.04
N ASN A 63 3.18 8.74 -23.55
CA ASN A 63 2.94 8.87 -22.12
C ASN A 63 2.85 7.50 -21.46
N VAL A 64 3.75 7.20 -20.51
CA VAL A 64 3.84 5.88 -19.86
C VAL A 64 2.57 5.45 -19.14
N TYR A 65 1.77 6.39 -18.63
CA TYR A 65 0.49 6.09 -17.97
C TYR A 65 -0.60 5.73 -18.98
N VAL A 66 -0.56 6.34 -20.16
CA VAL A 66 -1.43 5.93 -21.29
C VAL A 66 -1.02 4.55 -21.77
N GLN A 67 0.27 4.29 -21.93
CA GLN A 67 0.78 2.95 -22.28
C GLN A 67 0.39 1.91 -21.24
N LEU A 68 0.51 2.22 -19.93
CA LEU A 68 0.06 1.34 -18.85
C LEU A 68 -1.44 1.05 -18.94
N LEU A 69 -2.28 2.08 -19.15
CA LEU A 69 -3.72 1.90 -19.33
C LEU A 69 -4.02 1.02 -20.56
N MET A 70 -3.32 1.23 -21.67
CA MET A 70 -3.51 0.41 -22.88
C MET A 70 -3.06 -1.03 -22.67
N ARG A 71 -1.97 -1.27 -21.90
CA ARG A 71 -1.59 -2.62 -21.47
C ARG A 71 -2.69 -3.26 -20.63
N ALA A 72 -3.21 -2.53 -19.62
CA ALA A 72 -4.31 -3.05 -18.78
C ALA A 72 -5.55 -3.39 -19.63
N ILE A 73 -5.90 -2.55 -20.59
CA ILE A 73 -7.04 -2.79 -21.48
C ILE A 73 -6.82 -3.99 -22.42
N ASN A 74 -5.60 -4.21 -22.91
CA ASN A 74 -5.30 -5.22 -23.93
C ASN A 74 -4.90 -6.58 -23.35
N ASP A 75 -4.14 -6.58 -22.25
CA ASP A 75 -3.46 -7.76 -21.72
C ASP A 75 -4.26 -8.43 -20.59
N LEU A 76 -5.11 -7.68 -19.88
CA LEU A 76 -5.94 -8.25 -18.83
C LEU A 76 -7.19 -8.94 -19.38
N ASP A 77 -7.59 -10.00 -18.68
CA ASP A 77 -8.91 -10.60 -18.88
C ASP A 77 -10.02 -9.54 -18.66
N PRO A 78 -11.07 -9.48 -19.47
CA PRO A 78 -12.13 -8.48 -19.35
C PRO A 78 -12.78 -8.45 -17.96
N ASP A 79 -12.98 -9.60 -17.32
CA ASP A 79 -13.60 -9.66 -15.99
C ASP A 79 -12.66 -9.11 -14.92
N VAL A 80 -11.35 -9.37 -15.03
CA VAL A 80 -10.31 -8.77 -14.16
C VAL A 80 -10.25 -7.26 -14.33
N PHE A 81 -10.20 -6.78 -15.59
CA PHE A 81 -10.18 -5.35 -15.87
C PHE A 81 -11.43 -4.65 -15.33
N ASN A 82 -12.60 -5.16 -15.64
CA ASN A 82 -13.89 -4.58 -15.25
C ASN A 82 -14.07 -4.62 -13.71
N GLY A 83 -13.73 -5.76 -13.09
CA GLY A 83 -13.82 -5.93 -11.64
C GLY A 83 -12.95 -4.94 -10.89
N MET A 84 -11.69 -4.82 -11.30
CA MET A 84 -10.74 -3.90 -10.68
C MET A 84 -11.08 -2.43 -10.97
N ALA A 85 -11.49 -2.10 -12.20
CA ALA A 85 -11.93 -0.75 -12.56
C ALA A 85 -13.13 -0.30 -11.72
N MET A 86 -14.10 -1.20 -11.47
CA MET A 86 -15.24 -0.90 -10.60
C MET A 86 -14.85 -0.75 -9.15
N ALA A 87 -14.01 -1.62 -8.62
CA ALA A 87 -13.59 -1.59 -7.22
C ALA A 87 -12.72 -0.36 -6.90
N LEU A 88 -11.72 -0.06 -7.74
CA LEU A 88 -10.86 1.12 -7.57
C LEU A 88 -11.58 2.41 -7.97
N GLY A 89 -12.29 2.42 -9.08
CA GLY A 89 -12.94 3.63 -9.60
C GLY A 89 -14.15 4.06 -8.76
N LEU A 90 -15.14 3.18 -8.58
CA LEU A 90 -16.36 3.53 -7.86
C LEU A 90 -16.24 3.28 -6.36
N GLY A 91 -15.66 2.14 -5.95
CA GLY A 91 -15.57 1.75 -4.55
C GLY A 91 -14.69 2.71 -3.76
N VAL A 92 -13.42 2.85 -4.15
CA VAL A 92 -12.46 3.75 -3.48
C VAL A 92 -12.88 5.20 -3.57
N ALA A 93 -13.44 5.64 -4.71
CA ALA A 93 -13.91 7.00 -4.88
C ALA A 93 -15.08 7.34 -3.94
N ALA A 94 -16.07 6.45 -3.85
CA ALA A 94 -17.19 6.62 -2.91
C ALA A 94 -16.71 6.58 -1.45
N GLY A 95 -15.80 5.66 -1.13
CA GLY A 95 -15.21 5.53 0.19
C GLY A 95 -14.45 6.77 0.65
N THR A 96 -13.74 7.45 -0.25
CA THR A 96 -12.98 8.68 0.08
C THR A 96 -13.86 9.78 0.70
N LYS A 97 -15.09 9.93 0.23
CA LYS A 97 -16.07 10.87 0.82
C LYS A 97 -16.43 10.45 2.24
N THR A 98 -16.79 9.17 2.42
CA THR A 98 -17.18 8.62 3.73
C THR A 98 -16.03 8.70 4.74
N VAL A 99 -14.79 8.40 4.32
CA VAL A 99 -13.59 8.57 5.16
C VAL A 99 -13.47 10.00 5.67
N ARG A 100 -13.67 11.01 4.81
CA ARG A 100 -13.59 12.42 5.22
C ARG A 100 -14.68 12.79 6.20
N GLU A 101 -15.92 12.42 5.92
CA GLU A 101 -17.07 12.69 6.80
C GLU A 101 -16.88 12.01 8.17
N ASN A 102 -16.37 10.78 8.20
CA ASN A 102 -16.13 10.05 9.44
C ASN A 102 -14.94 10.61 10.24
N ARG A 103 -13.89 11.13 9.59
CA ARG A 103 -12.80 11.85 10.29
C ARG A 103 -13.31 13.07 11.03
N GLU A 104 -14.15 13.86 10.39
CA GLU A 104 -14.78 15.03 11.00
C GLU A 104 -15.72 14.63 12.13
N LYS A 105 -16.52 13.60 11.94
CA LYS A 105 -17.52 13.12 12.91
C LYS A 105 -16.89 12.52 14.17
N TYR A 106 -15.85 11.69 14.00
CA TYR A 106 -15.28 10.91 15.10
C TYR A 106 -14.00 11.52 15.69
N HIS A 107 -13.49 12.61 15.13
CA HIS A 107 -12.28 13.31 15.57
C HIS A 107 -11.05 12.41 15.73
N CYS A 108 -10.89 11.47 14.80
CA CYS A 108 -9.75 10.55 14.74
C CYS A 108 -9.34 10.26 13.29
N ASN A 109 -8.22 9.61 13.12
CA ASN A 109 -7.83 9.09 11.82
C ASN A 109 -8.82 8.00 11.35
N ILE A 110 -9.25 8.07 10.09
CA ILE A 110 -10.03 7.02 9.44
C ILE A 110 -9.28 6.60 8.17
N PRO A 111 -8.85 5.35 8.05
CA PRO A 111 -8.04 4.88 6.93
C PRO A 111 -8.89 4.62 5.68
N PHE A 112 -8.26 4.67 4.51
CA PHE A 112 -8.85 4.17 3.27
C PHE A 112 -8.28 2.81 2.84
N ILE A 113 -7.22 2.34 3.53
CA ILE A 113 -6.61 1.00 3.35
C ILE A 113 -6.59 0.29 4.70
N THR A 114 -6.95 -0.99 4.71
CA THR A 114 -6.67 -1.91 5.81
C THR A 114 -5.75 -3.02 5.34
N LEU A 115 -4.65 -3.22 6.06
CA LEU A 115 -3.71 -4.32 5.84
C LEU A 115 -4.03 -5.45 6.83
N ILE A 116 -4.13 -6.68 6.36
CA ILE A 116 -4.59 -7.84 7.15
C ILE A 116 -3.62 -9.00 6.95
N ASP A 117 -3.21 -9.64 8.05
CA ASP A 117 -2.50 -10.91 8.01
C ASP A 117 -3.48 -12.07 8.21
N PRO A 118 -3.92 -12.74 7.14
CA PRO A 118 -4.81 -13.89 7.28
C PRO A 118 -4.20 -15.00 8.11
N THR A 119 -2.88 -15.16 8.04
CA THR A 119 -2.11 -16.14 8.79
C THR A 119 -0.66 -15.69 8.98
N SER A 120 -0.04 -16.13 10.08
CA SER A 120 1.42 -16.01 10.26
C SER A 120 2.20 -17.19 9.66
N ALA A 121 1.51 -18.26 9.20
CA ALA A 121 2.17 -19.38 8.55
C ALA A 121 2.79 -18.96 7.20
N CYS A 122 4.01 -19.40 6.97
CA CYS A 122 4.72 -19.19 5.71
C CYS A 122 5.52 -20.43 5.34
N ASN A 123 5.61 -20.71 4.06
CA ASN A 123 6.40 -21.82 3.52
C ASN A 123 7.84 -21.41 3.13
N LEU A 124 8.22 -20.13 3.33
CA LEU A 124 9.58 -19.64 3.19
C LEU A 124 10.14 -19.12 4.52
N LYS A 125 11.47 -18.94 4.57
CA LYS A 125 12.21 -18.39 5.72
C LYS A 125 13.17 -17.28 5.25
N CYS A 126 12.59 -16.18 4.77
CA CYS A 126 13.35 -15.07 4.21
C CYS A 126 14.23 -14.39 5.26
N LYS A 127 15.48 -14.05 4.90
CA LYS A 127 16.39 -13.30 5.77
C LYS A 127 15.84 -11.91 6.09
N GLY A 128 15.76 -11.57 7.38
CA GLY A 128 15.21 -10.29 7.83
C GLY A 128 13.74 -10.10 7.47
N CYS A 129 12.95 -11.15 7.56
CA CYS A 129 11.51 -11.09 7.35
C CYS A 129 10.85 -10.35 8.52
N TRP A 130 10.11 -9.28 8.23
CA TRP A 130 9.46 -8.46 9.24
C TRP A 130 8.37 -9.21 10.04
N SER A 131 7.74 -10.23 9.45
CA SER A 131 6.67 -10.99 10.11
C SER A 131 7.15 -12.25 10.84
N ALA A 132 8.46 -12.50 10.90
CA ALA A 132 9.02 -13.72 11.50
C ALA A 132 8.68 -13.84 12.99
N GLU A 133 8.63 -12.71 13.71
CA GLU A 133 8.43 -12.66 15.16
C GLU A 133 6.99 -12.99 15.59
N TYR A 134 6.01 -13.00 14.69
CA TYR A 134 4.64 -13.48 14.97
C TYR A 134 4.55 -15.02 15.07
N GLY A 135 5.63 -15.74 14.73
CA GLY A 135 5.62 -17.21 14.64
C GLY A 135 4.85 -17.70 13.41
N HIS A 136 4.52 -19.00 13.37
CA HIS A 136 3.95 -19.62 12.17
C HIS A 136 2.64 -20.38 12.43
N LYS A 137 1.90 -20.05 13.51
CA LYS A 137 0.75 -20.83 13.97
C LYS A 137 -0.56 -20.07 14.07
N LEU A 138 -0.54 -18.75 13.83
CA LEU A 138 -1.71 -17.91 13.98
C LEU A 138 -2.50 -17.84 12.68
N LYS A 139 -3.81 -17.72 12.82
CA LYS A 139 -4.72 -17.54 11.69
C LYS A 139 -5.97 -16.79 12.15
N LEU A 140 -6.44 -15.86 11.34
CA LEU A 140 -7.76 -15.26 11.44
C LEU A 140 -8.79 -16.21 10.82
N THR A 141 -9.98 -16.28 11.40
CA THR A 141 -11.11 -16.99 10.78
C THR A 141 -11.67 -16.19 9.61
N TYR A 142 -12.45 -16.84 8.74
CA TYR A 142 -13.16 -16.14 7.68
C TYR A 142 -14.10 -15.06 8.24
N GLU A 143 -14.83 -15.38 9.32
CA GLU A 143 -15.79 -14.50 9.97
C GLU A 143 -15.11 -13.27 10.59
N GLU A 144 -13.91 -13.43 11.16
CA GLU A 144 -13.11 -12.31 11.66
C GLU A 144 -12.69 -11.38 10.51
N MET A 145 -12.16 -11.93 9.42
CA MET A 145 -11.78 -11.13 8.24
C MET A 145 -13.01 -10.48 7.58
N GLU A 146 -14.12 -11.16 7.50
CA GLU A 146 -15.40 -10.65 7.00
C GLU A 146 -15.87 -9.45 7.83
N SER A 147 -15.85 -9.56 9.16
CA SER A 147 -16.19 -8.48 10.09
C SER A 147 -15.28 -7.26 9.92
N ILE A 148 -13.95 -7.48 9.73
CA ILE A 148 -13.00 -6.39 9.45
C ILE A 148 -13.43 -5.64 8.17
N VAL A 149 -13.76 -6.36 7.10
CA VAL A 149 -14.16 -5.73 5.83
C VAL A 149 -15.50 -5.00 5.97
N GLU A 150 -16.48 -5.56 6.69
CA GLU A 150 -17.77 -4.92 6.94
C GLU A 150 -17.61 -3.60 7.71
N GLN A 151 -16.93 -3.63 8.85
CA GLN A 151 -16.65 -2.44 9.65
C GLN A 151 -15.83 -1.39 8.88
N GLY A 152 -14.79 -1.83 8.16
CA GLY A 152 -13.97 -0.94 7.34
C GLY A 152 -14.81 -0.21 6.28
N ARG A 153 -15.73 -0.90 5.61
CA ARG A 153 -16.64 -0.29 4.62
C ARG A 153 -17.57 0.76 5.24
N GLU A 154 -18.08 0.51 6.43
CA GLU A 154 -18.88 1.50 7.15
C GLU A 154 -18.08 2.78 7.46
N LEU A 155 -16.78 2.63 7.72
CA LEU A 155 -15.85 3.75 7.90
C LEU A 155 -15.42 4.41 6.57
N GLY A 156 -15.61 3.74 5.43
CA GLY A 156 -15.26 4.22 4.09
C GLY A 156 -14.09 3.51 3.44
N THR A 157 -13.49 2.51 4.10
CA THR A 157 -12.40 1.70 3.54
C THR A 157 -12.92 0.77 2.45
N HIS A 158 -12.31 0.83 1.26
CA HIS A 158 -12.66 -0.02 0.11
C HIS A 158 -11.44 -0.66 -0.53
N LEU A 159 -10.26 -0.50 0.06
CA LEU A 159 -9.02 -1.15 -0.36
C LEU A 159 -8.46 -1.96 0.80
N TYR A 160 -8.34 -3.26 0.59
CA TYR A 160 -7.82 -4.22 1.56
C TYR A 160 -6.60 -4.93 1.00
N MET A 161 -5.57 -5.05 1.82
CA MET A 161 -4.33 -5.72 1.42
C MET A 161 -4.06 -6.89 2.36
N PHE A 162 -3.67 -8.02 1.80
CA PHE A 162 -3.31 -9.21 2.56
C PHE A 162 -1.80 -9.39 2.56
N THR A 163 -1.24 -9.63 3.75
CA THR A 163 0.18 -9.92 3.96
C THR A 163 0.34 -10.98 5.06
N GLY A 164 1.29 -10.86 5.98
CA GLY A 164 1.51 -11.81 7.07
C GLY A 164 2.65 -12.77 6.78
N GLY A 165 2.42 -14.07 6.98
CA GLY A 165 3.27 -15.13 6.48
C GLY A 165 3.17 -15.23 4.96
N GLU A 166 2.49 -16.29 4.48
CA GLU A 166 2.07 -16.36 3.07
C GLU A 166 0.53 -16.32 3.00
N PRO A 167 -0.07 -15.21 2.52
CA PRO A 167 -1.52 -15.07 2.54
C PRO A 167 -2.25 -16.09 1.65
N LEU A 168 -1.61 -16.58 0.59
CA LEU A 168 -2.24 -17.59 -0.28
C LEU A 168 -2.40 -18.97 0.38
N ILE A 169 -1.85 -19.21 1.58
CA ILE A 169 -2.25 -20.36 2.41
C ILE A 169 -3.74 -20.27 2.75
N CYS A 170 -4.29 -19.05 2.83
CA CYS A 170 -5.70 -18.75 3.06
C CYS A 170 -6.44 -18.32 1.76
N LYS A 171 -5.96 -18.76 0.57
CA LYS A 171 -6.53 -18.31 -0.72
C LYS A 171 -8.03 -18.54 -0.84
N LYS A 172 -8.57 -19.60 -0.23
CA LYS A 172 -10.01 -19.91 -0.26
C LYS A 172 -10.84 -18.87 0.50
N GLU A 173 -10.39 -18.49 1.70
CA GLU A 173 -11.04 -17.47 2.51
C GLU A 173 -10.95 -16.08 1.86
N ILE A 174 -9.79 -15.75 1.29
CA ILE A 174 -9.58 -14.49 0.54
C ILE A 174 -10.51 -14.42 -0.67
N LEU A 175 -10.62 -15.48 -1.47
CA LEU A 175 -11.53 -15.52 -2.62
C LEU A 175 -13.00 -15.36 -2.21
N LYS A 176 -13.41 -15.97 -1.10
CA LYS A 176 -14.77 -15.76 -0.53
C LYS A 176 -15.03 -14.30 -0.15
N LEU A 177 -14.02 -13.59 0.42
CA LEU A 177 -14.13 -12.16 0.70
C LEU A 177 -14.28 -11.34 -0.59
N CYS A 178 -13.45 -11.62 -1.60
CA CYS A 178 -13.53 -10.96 -2.91
C CYS A 178 -14.91 -11.12 -3.55
N GLU A 179 -15.48 -12.32 -3.49
CA GLU A 179 -16.82 -12.62 -4.02
C GLU A 179 -17.92 -11.91 -3.23
N LYS A 180 -17.83 -11.90 -1.88
CA LYS A 180 -18.82 -11.21 -1.02
C LYS A 180 -18.78 -9.70 -1.19
N PHE A 181 -17.58 -9.13 -1.41
CA PHE A 181 -17.34 -7.68 -1.47
C PHE A 181 -16.80 -7.20 -2.83
N PRO A 182 -17.53 -7.40 -3.94
CA PRO A 182 -17.05 -7.06 -5.29
C PRO A 182 -16.87 -5.56 -5.54
N GLN A 183 -17.30 -4.69 -4.61
CA GLN A 183 -17.08 -3.25 -4.63
C GLN A 183 -15.80 -2.82 -3.90
N CYS A 184 -15.10 -3.76 -3.25
CA CYS A 184 -13.81 -3.54 -2.65
C CYS A 184 -12.70 -4.04 -3.57
N ALA A 185 -11.58 -3.33 -3.61
CA ALA A 185 -10.36 -3.81 -4.23
C ALA A 185 -9.52 -4.57 -3.20
N PHE A 186 -8.96 -5.69 -3.63
CA PHE A 186 -8.09 -6.52 -2.82
C PHE A 186 -6.72 -6.65 -3.47
N LEU A 187 -5.66 -6.70 -2.65
CA LEU A 187 -4.29 -6.95 -3.06
C LEU A 187 -3.67 -7.98 -2.12
N ALA A 188 -2.99 -9.00 -2.63
CA ALA A 188 -2.24 -9.94 -1.79
C ALA A 188 -0.74 -9.85 -2.10
N TYR A 189 0.08 -9.60 -1.07
CA TYR A 189 1.54 -9.73 -1.14
C TYR A 189 1.90 -11.19 -1.00
N THR A 190 2.53 -11.77 -2.00
CA THR A 190 2.76 -13.22 -2.03
C THR A 190 4.17 -13.57 -2.51
N ASN A 191 4.70 -14.67 -2.00
CA ASN A 191 5.90 -15.31 -2.53
C ASN A 191 5.64 -16.13 -3.82
N ALA A 192 4.39 -16.14 -4.29
CA ALA A 192 3.89 -16.75 -5.50
C ALA A 192 3.99 -18.28 -5.60
N THR A 193 4.53 -18.99 -4.61
CA THR A 193 4.69 -20.46 -4.64
C THR A 193 3.36 -21.24 -4.71
N LEU A 194 2.24 -20.59 -4.38
CA LEU A 194 0.90 -21.18 -4.38
C LEU A 194 0.01 -20.72 -5.53
N VAL A 195 0.61 -20.06 -6.53
CA VAL A 195 -0.06 -19.67 -7.77
C VAL A 195 -0.11 -20.87 -8.70
N ASP A 196 -1.30 -21.31 -9.06
CA ASP A 196 -1.58 -22.40 -9.97
C ASP A 196 -2.68 -22.01 -10.97
N GLN A 197 -2.98 -22.87 -11.94
CA GLN A 197 -4.00 -22.59 -12.96
C GLN A 197 -5.40 -22.43 -12.36
N GLU A 198 -5.74 -23.25 -11.37
CA GLU A 198 -7.04 -23.14 -10.67
C GLU A 198 -7.18 -21.77 -10.00
N PHE A 199 -6.12 -21.30 -9.35
CA PHE A 199 -6.12 -19.98 -8.72
C PHE A 199 -6.21 -18.85 -9.75
N CYS A 200 -5.56 -18.97 -10.91
CA CYS A 200 -5.72 -17.99 -12.01
C CYS A 200 -7.17 -17.93 -12.52
N ASP A 201 -7.84 -19.07 -12.62
CA ASP A 201 -9.25 -19.10 -13.04
C ASP A 201 -10.17 -18.45 -11.98
N GLU A 202 -9.88 -18.66 -10.70
CA GLU A 202 -10.57 -17.99 -9.59
C GLU A 202 -10.31 -16.47 -9.56
N LEU A 203 -9.08 -16.02 -9.84
CA LEU A 203 -8.76 -14.58 -9.94
C LEU A 203 -9.59 -13.91 -11.04
N LYS A 204 -9.78 -14.55 -12.18
CA LYS A 204 -10.67 -14.06 -13.25
C LYS A 204 -12.12 -14.01 -12.79
N ARG A 205 -12.58 -15.07 -12.11
CA ARG A 205 -13.96 -15.18 -11.63
C ARG A 205 -14.35 -14.08 -10.65
N VAL A 206 -13.46 -13.74 -9.70
CA VAL A 206 -13.75 -12.67 -8.72
C VAL A 206 -13.47 -11.28 -9.27
N GLY A 207 -12.43 -11.10 -10.07
CA GLY A 207 -12.11 -9.90 -10.85
C GLY A 207 -11.62 -8.69 -10.03
N ASN A 208 -11.57 -8.76 -8.70
CA ASN A 208 -11.23 -7.65 -7.82
C ASN A 208 -10.04 -7.92 -6.89
N LEU A 209 -9.25 -8.96 -7.18
CA LEU A 209 -8.02 -9.31 -6.47
C LEU A 209 -6.82 -9.19 -7.41
N ALA A 210 -5.84 -8.37 -7.02
CA ALA A 210 -4.52 -8.30 -7.65
C ALA A 210 -3.46 -8.94 -6.76
N LEU A 211 -2.33 -9.35 -7.35
CA LEU A 211 -1.19 -9.89 -6.62
C LEU A 211 0.01 -8.94 -6.69
N ALA A 212 0.74 -8.80 -5.59
CA ALA A 212 2.05 -8.17 -5.54
C ALA A 212 3.08 -9.28 -5.27
N ILE A 213 3.77 -9.73 -6.32
CA ILE A 213 4.73 -10.81 -6.25
C ILE A 213 6.03 -10.30 -5.64
N SER A 214 6.45 -10.96 -4.58
CA SER A 214 7.67 -10.60 -3.87
C SER A 214 8.90 -11.00 -4.69
N ILE A 215 9.74 -10.03 -5.06
CA ILE A 215 10.99 -10.23 -5.81
C ILE A 215 12.04 -9.20 -5.36
N GLU A 216 13.32 -9.60 -5.33
CA GLU A 216 14.40 -8.79 -4.76
C GLU A 216 15.48 -8.41 -5.80
N GLY A 217 15.17 -8.48 -7.08
CA GLY A 217 16.07 -8.20 -8.20
C GLY A 217 16.37 -9.42 -9.05
N ASP A 218 17.63 -9.64 -9.39
CA ASP A 218 18.10 -10.82 -10.10
C ASP A 218 18.04 -12.11 -9.24
N GLU A 219 18.33 -13.25 -9.84
CA GLU A 219 18.27 -14.55 -9.17
C GLU A 219 19.18 -14.60 -7.93
N GLU A 220 20.41 -14.08 -8.02
CA GLU A 220 21.36 -14.06 -6.90
C GLU A 220 20.81 -13.26 -5.72
N SER A 221 20.35 -12.04 -5.96
CA SER A 221 19.80 -11.15 -4.95
C SER A 221 18.52 -11.71 -4.33
N ASN A 222 17.66 -12.28 -5.17
CA ASN A 222 16.39 -12.85 -4.74
C ASN A 222 16.60 -14.09 -3.87
N ASP A 223 17.39 -15.04 -4.34
CA ASP A 223 17.61 -16.32 -3.66
C ASP A 223 18.47 -16.13 -2.41
N PHE A 224 19.38 -15.15 -2.40
CA PHE A 224 20.10 -14.76 -1.17
C PHE A 224 19.14 -14.45 -0.02
N ARG A 225 18.03 -13.73 -0.30
CA ARG A 225 17.08 -13.32 0.74
C ARG A 225 15.99 -14.33 0.98
N ARG A 226 15.45 -14.94 -0.07
CA ARG A 226 14.21 -15.75 -0.04
C ARG A 226 14.46 -17.24 -0.02
N GLY A 227 15.67 -17.69 -0.35
CA GLY A 227 16.07 -19.09 -0.47
C GLY A 227 16.15 -19.55 -1.91
N ASP A 228 16.94 -20.61 -2.10
CA ASP A 228 17.27 -21.17 -3.43
C ASP A 228 16.00 -21.55 -4.21
N GLY A 229 15.94 -21.12 -5.48
CA GLY A 229 14.84 -21.40 -6.41
C GLY A 229 13.60 -20.50 -6.24
N ALA A 230 13.60 -19.57 -5.28
CA ALA A 230 12.49 -18.63 -5.09
C ALA A 230 12.33 -17.67 -6.29
N TYR A 231 13.44 -17.24 -6.90
CA TYR A 231 13.41 -16.43 -8.12
C TYR A 231 12.69 -17.14 -9.26
N LYS A 232 13.13 -18.36 -9.57
CA LYS A 232 12.54 -19.18 -10.63
C LYS A 232 11.02 -19.36 -10.42
N THR A 233 10.61 -19.69 -9.22
CA THR A 233 9.18 -19.84 -8.87
C THR A 233 8.40 -18.55 -9.10
N SER A 234 8.95 -17.39 -8.73
CA SER A 234 8.30 -16.09 -8.96
C SER A 234 8.15 -15.79 -10.46
N ILE A 235 9.16 -16.09 -11.27
CA ILE A 235 9.11 -15.89 -12.73
C ILE A 235 8.07 -16.83 -13.39
N GLU A 236 8.05 -18.10 -13.03
CA GLU A 236 7.06 -19.07 -13.54
C GLU A 236 5.63 -18.64 -13.19
N ALA A 237 5.41 -18.13 -11.98
CA ALA A 237 4.11 -17.60 -11.56
C ALA A 237 3.70 -16.34 -12.35
N MET A 238 4.65 -15.42 -12.62
CA MET A 238 4.39 -14.23 -13.46
C MET A 238 3.98 -14.62 -14.88
N GLU A 239 4.67 -15.60 -15.49
CA GLU A 239 4.34 -16.12 -16.81
C GLU A 239 2.94 -16.72 -16.84
N LEU A 240 2.57 -17.50 -15.83
CA LEU A 240 1.25 -18.10 -15.71
C LEU A 240 0.15 -17.03 -15.54
N LEU A 241 0.36 -16.05 -14.68
CA LEU A 241 -0.56 -14.93 -14.45
C LEU A 241 -0.75 -14.10 -15.72
N LYS A 242 0.33 -13.75 -16.40
CA LYS A 242 0.29 -13.03 -17.68
C LYS A 242 -0.50 -13.80 -18.74
N LYS A 243 -0.22 -15.11 -18.90
CA LYS A 243 -0.93 -15.99 -19.85
C LYS A 243 -2.44 -16.00 -19.59
N ASN A 244 -2.86 -15.89 -18.34
CA ASN A 244 -4.27 -15.91 -17.94
C ASN A 244 -4.91 -14.51 -17.88
N GLY A 245 -4.17 -13.43 -18.19
CA GLY A 245 -4.71 -12.06 -18.10
C GLY A 245 -5.03 -11.59 -16.68
N CYS A 246 -4.37 -12.15 -15.67
CA CYS A 246 -4.53 -11.74 -14.28
C CYS A 246 -3.77 -10.44 -13.99
N MET A 247 -4.30 -9.58 -13.11
CA MET A 247 -3.63 -8.35 -12.70
C MET A 247 -2.60 -8.63 -11.61
N PHE A 248 -1.35 -8.26 -11.85
CA PHE A 248 -0.30 -8.37 -10.85
C PHE A 248 0.78 -7.30 -11.00
N GLY A 249 1.50 -7.10 -9.92
CA GLY A 249 2.68 -6.27 -9.82
C GLY A 249 3.76 -6.97 -9.02
N ILE A 250 4.80 -6.21 -8.65
CA ILE A 250 5.88 -6.68 -7.79
C ILE A 250 5.90 -5.93 -6.45
N SER A 251 6.35 -6.64 -5.42
CA SER A 251 6.70 -6.08 -4.11
C SER A 251 8.19 -6.29 -3.87
N VAL A 252 8.91 -5.20 -3.71
CA VAL A 252 10.36 -5.19 -3.58
C VAL A 252 10.76 -4.64 -2.22
N CYS A 253 11.49 -5.44 -1.43
CA CYS A 253 12.19 -4.94 -0.27
C CYS A 253 13.59 -4.50 -0.70
N TYR A 254 13.78 -3.20 -0.95
CA TYR A 254 15.10 -2.71 -1.30
C TYR A 254 16.00 -2.55 -0.08
N THR A 255 17.23 -2.92 -0.25
CA THR A 255 18.28 -2.98 0.77
C THR A 255 19.55 -2.28 0.29
N SER A 256 20.54 -2.12 1.16
CA SER A 256 21.88 -1.64 0.77
C SER A 256 22.55 -2.51 -0.31
N LYS A 257 22.06 -3.75 -0.53
CA LYS A 257 22.67 -4.71 -1.46
C LYS A 257 22.04 -4.72 -2.85
N ASN A 258 20.71 -4.52 -2.95
CA ASN A 258 19.97 -4.69 -4.20
C ASN A 258 19.36 -3.41 -4.78
N ILE A 259 19.46 -2.26 -4.09
CA ILE A 259 18.79 -1.02 -4.48
C ILE A 259 19.07 -0.59 -5.93
N TYR A 260 20.29 -0.80 -6.42
CA TYR A 260 20.65 -0.44 -7.80
C TYR A 260 20.11 -1.45 -8.82
N SER A 261 20.14 -2.75 -8.50
CA SER A 261 19.64 -3.79 -9.42
C SER A 261 18.12 -3.73 -9.56
N VAL A 262 17.37 -3.57 -8.46
CA VAL A 262 15.89 -3.52 -8.49
C VAL A 262 15.31 -2.24 -9.10
N THR A 263 16.14 -1.26 -9.38
CA THR A 263 15.75 0.00 -10.03
C THR A 263 16.44 0.21 -11.37
N SER A 264 17.22 -0.76 -11.84
CA SER A 264 17.89 -0.69 -13.14
C SER A 264 16.88 -0.73 -14.30
N ASP A 265 17.26 -0.18 -15.43
CA ASP A 265 16.40 -0.21 -16.62
C ASP A 265 16.15 -1.64 -17.09
N GLU A 266 17.19 -2.50 -17.04
CA GLU A 266 17.14 -3.89 -17.43
C GLU A 266 16.13 -4.68 -16.60
N PHE A 267 16.18 -4.53 -15.27
CA PHE A 267 15.22 -5.19 -14.37
C PHE A 267 13.79 -4.72 -14.63
N LEU A 268 13.58 -3.41 -14.77
CA LEU A 268 12.25 -2.85 -15.00
C LEU A 268 11.68 -3.26 -16.37
N ASP A 269 12.50 -3.27 -17.43
CA ASP A 269 12.07 -3.71 -18.74
C ASP A 269 11.73 -5.20 -18.75
N ASP A 270 12.51 -6.01 -18.06
CA ASP A 270 12.21 -7.43 -17.88
C ASP A 270 10.89 -7.65 -17.14
N MET A 271 10.64 -6.95 -16.03
CA MET A 271 9.37 -7.02 -15.29
C MET A 271 8.19 -6.57 -16.14
N ILE A 272 8.32 -5.46 -16.87
CA ILE A 272 7.28 -4.96 -17.78
C ILE A 272 7.01 -6.00 -18.88
N SER A 273 8.05 -6.62 -19.44
CA SER A 273 7.93 -7.66 -20.45
C SER A 273 7.18 -8.89 -19.94
N LYS A 274 7.31 -9.22 -18.66
CA LYS A 274 6.61 -10.31 -17.97
C LYS A 274 5.16 -10.00 -17.60
N GLY A 275 4.70 -8.76 -17.84
CA GLY A 275 3.31 -8.36 -17.60
C GLY A 275 3.08 -7.59 -16.29
N VAL A 276 4.12 -7.24 -15.55
CA VAL A 276 4.02 -6.46 -14.32
C VAL A 276 3.39 -5.09 -14.61
N MET A 277 2.33 -4.73 -13.85
CA MET A 277 1.59 -3.48 -14.00
C MET A 277 1.98 -2.42 -12.96
N PHE A 278 2.47 -2.85 -11.79
CA PHE A 278 2.88 -1.94 -10.71
C PHE A 278 4.05 -2.51 -9.91
N GLY A 279 4.86 -1.61 -9.33
CA GLY A 279 5.97 -1.92 -8.42
C GLY A 279 5.81 -1.18 -7.10
N LEU A 280 5.74 -1.93 -6.00
CA LEU A 280 5.65 -1.42 -4.64
C LEU A 280 7.00 -1.63 -3.96
N TYR A 281 7.70 -0.55 -3.70
CA TYR A 281 9.04 -0.56 -3.12
C TYR A 281 8.99 -0.20 -1.65
N PHE A 282 9.62 -1.03 -0.83
CA PHE A 282 9.70 -0.85 0.62
C PHE A 282 11.16 -0.84 1.05
N ASN A 283 11.54 0.15 1.84
CA ASN A 283 12.83 0.13 2.51
C ASN A 283 12.91 -1.05 3.48
N TYR A 284 14.06 -1.70 3.55
CA TYR A 284 14.29 -2.71 4.57
C TYR A 284 14.11 -2.11 5.98
N MET A 285 13.32 -2.77 6.81
CA MET A 285 13.02 -2.37 8.18
C MET A 285 13.61 -3.39 9.16
N PRO A 286 14.41 -2.97 10.14
CA PRO A 286 15.19 -3.87 11.01
C PRO A 286 14.36 -4.39 12.20
N LEU A 287 13.31 -5.18 11.91
CA LEU A 287 12.39 -5.72 12.92
C LEU A 287 12.88 -7.05 13.50
N GLY A 288 12.63 -7.24 14.81
CA GLY A 288 12.93 -8.44 15.53
C GLY A 288 14.44 -8.62 15.81
N LYS A 289 14.77 -9.67 16.55
CA LYS A 289 16.16 -10.02 16.88
C LYS A 289 16.97 -10.57 15.71
N GLY A 290 16.27 -11.12 14.69
CA GLY A 290 16.87 -11.56 13.45
C GLY A 290 17.15 -10.44 12.44
N ALA A 291 16.93 -9.18 12.82
CA ALA A 291 17.20 -8.02 11.97
C ALA A 291 18.69 -7.90 11.61
N ILE A 292 18.94 -7.40 10.40
CA ILE A 292 20.29 -7.16 9.86
C ILE A 292 20.39 -5.66 9.52
N PRO A 293 20.77 -4.78 10.49
CA PRO A 293 20.77 -3.33 10.27
C PRO A 293 21.62 -2.88 9.08
N GLU A 294 22.63 -3.65 8.68
CA GLU A 294 23.49 -3.40 7.54
C GLU A 294 22.77 -3.49 6.19
N LEU A 295 21.55 -4.06 6.17
CA LEU A 295 20.68 -4.07 5.00
C LEU A 295 19.89 -2.76 4.83
N ILE A 296 19.85 -1.88 5.82
CA ILE A 296 19.26 -0.55 5.66
C ILE A 296 20.11 0.20 4.61
N PRO A 297 19.52 0.76 3.55
CA PRO A 297 20.24 1.60 2.60
C PRO A 297 20.89 2.79 3.31
N ASP A 298 22.11 3.13 2.92
CA ASP A 298 22.77 4.32 3.43
C ASP A 298 22.11 5.62 2.92
N PRO A 299 22.46 6.80 3.46
CA PRO A 299 21.87 8.07 3.05
C PRO A 299 22.00 8.40 1.56
N GLU A 300 23.13 8.07 0.93
CA GLU A 300 23.32 8.32 -0.51
C GLU A 300 22.48 7.36 -1.36
N GLN A 301 22.34 6.11 -0.93
CA GLN A 301 21.44 5.14 -1.53
C GLN A 301 19.96 5.58 -1.41
N ARG A 302 19.56 6.13 -0.25
CA ARG A 302 18.21 6.69 -0.06
C ARG A 302 17.98 7.90 -0.96
N LYS A 303 18.96 8.80 -1.08
CA LYS A 303 18.92 9.94 -2.01
C LYS A 303 18.84 9.48 -3.47
N TYR A 304 19.61 8.44 -3.83
CA TYR A 304 19.50 7.82 -5.16
C TYR A 304 18.08 7.29 -5.41
N MET A 305 17.53 6.48 -4.49
CA MET A 305 16.18 5.92 -4.63
C MET A 305 15.13 7.00 -4.83
N TYR A 306 15.20 8.07 -4.02
CA TYR A 306 14.32 9.23 -4.15
C TYR A 306 14.35 9.83 -5.56
N LYS A 307 15.53 10.08 -6.12
CA LYS A 307 15.70 10.63 -7.47
C LYS A 307 15.22 9.65 -8.53
N ARG A 308 15.63 8.40 -8.42
CA ARG A 308 15.34 7.35 -9.40
C ARG A 308 13.85 7.08 -9.56
N VAL A 309 13.11 7.00 -8.46
CA VAL A 309 11.64 6.80 -8.52
C VAL A 309 10.95 7.97 -9.22
N ARG A 310 11.43 9.18 -9.08
CA ARG A 310 10.88 10.35 -9.78
C ARG A 310 11.19 10.35 -11.27
N GLU A 311 12.38 9.93 -11.64
CA GLU A 311 12.76 9.70 -13.05
C GLU A 311 11.84 8.64 -13.68
N LEU A 312 11.65 7.50 -12.99
CA LEU A 312 10.80 6.42 -13.46
C LEU A 312 9.33 6.80 -13.59
N ARG A 313 8.83 7.71 -12.75
CA ARG A 313 7.46 8.24 -12.82
C ARG A 313 7.28 9.35 -13.85
N ASN A 314 8.35 9.83 -14.46
CA ASN A 314 8.22 10.80 -15.54
C ASN A 314 7.39 10.18 -16.68
N SER A 315 6.43 10.93 -17.21
CA SER A 315 5.53 10.47 -18.27
C SER A 315 6.24 10.03 -19.55
N LYS A 316 7.51 10.36 -19.71
CA LYS A 316 8.39 10.02 -20.84
C LYS A 316 9.52 9.07 -20.44
N SER A 317 9.45 8.41 -19.29
CA SER A 317 10.49 7.49 -18.81
C SER A 317 10.66 6.22 -19.66
N GLY A 318 9.67 5.88 -20.48
CA GLY A 318 9.60 4.62 -21.20
C GLY A 318 9.18 3.41 -20.33
N LYS A 319 8.92 3.62 -19.04
CA LYS A 319 8.58 2.54 -18.10
C LYS A 319 7.07 2.55 -17.82
N SER A 320 6.30 1.78 -18.61
CA SER A 320 4.84 1.70 -18.51
C SER A 320 4.39 0.85 -17.31
N MET A 321 4.77 1.27 -16.10
CA MET A 321 4.47 0.61 -14.83
C MET A 321 4.18 1.68 -13.77
N PHE A 322 3.18 1.45 -12.90
CA PHE A 322 2.98 2.31 -11.73
C PHE A 322 4.00 1.97 -10.66
N ILE A 323 4.76 2.94 -10.18
CA ILE A 323 5.80 2.74 -9.16
C ILE A 323 5.47 3.55 -7.91
N MET A 324 5.58 2.93 -6.73
CA MET A 324 5.42 3.56 -5.42
C MET A 324 6.64 3.22 -4.53
N ASP A 325 7.22 4.23 -3.88
CA ASP A 325 8.21 4.07 -2.81
C ASP A 325 7.54 4.42 -1.48
N PHE A 326 7.24 3.41 -0.68
CA PHE A 326 6.46 3.57 0.54
C PHE A 326 7.05 4.58 1.53
N GLN A 327 8.37 4.55 1.73
CA GLN A 327 9.06 5.49 2.62
C GLN A 327 9.48 6.79 1.92
N GLY A 328 9.72 6.77 0.60
CA GLY A 328 10.19 7.92 -0.17
C GLY A 328 9.08 8.86 -0.64
N ASP A 329 7.82 8.44 -0.56
CA ASP A 329 6.67 9.21 -1.05
C ASP A 329 6.04 10.16 -0.02
N GLY A 330 6.70 10.38 1.12
CA GLY A 330 6.19 11.23 2.19
C GLY A 330 5.77 12.63 1.73
N GLU A 331 6.49 13.23 0.77
CA GLU A 331 6.13 14.55 0.22
C GLU A 331 4.75 14.58 -0.47
N TYR A 332 4.36 13.48 -1.14
CA TYR A 332 3.08 13.41 -1.87
C TYR A 332 1.90 13.14 -0.95
N VAL A 333 2.14 12.41 0.13
CA VAL A 333 1.11 11.96 1.06
C VAL A 333 1.10 12.73 2.39
N GLY A 334 2.00 13.71 2.55
CA GLY A 334 2.09 14.53 3.76
C GLY A 334 2.70 13.79 4.95
N GLY A 335 3.83 13.11 4.75
CA GLY A 335 4.51 12.37 5.81
C GLY A 335 3.96 10.96 6.06
N CYS A 336 4.14 10.44 7.28
CA CYS A 336 3.74 9.08 7.64
C CYS A 336 2.25 8.84 7.47
N ILE A 337 1.87 7.75 6.80
CA ILE A 337 0.49 7.35 6.52
C ILE A 337 -0.09 6.36 7.54
N ALA A 338 0.70 5.87 8.47
CA ALA A 338 0.33 4.89 9.49
C ALA A 338 -0.61 5.46 10.57
N GLY A 339 -0.93 4.65 11.57
CA GLY A 339 -1.82 5.05 12.68
C GLY A 339 -3.21 5.43 12.22
N GLY A 340 -3.75 4.73 11.23
CA GLY A 340 -5.08 4.98 10.68
C GLY A 340 -5.19 6.24 9.79
N ARG A 341 -4.11 7.02 9.57
CA ARG A 341 -4.20 8.23 8.75
C ARG A 341 -4.57 7.89 7.30
N ASN A 342 -3.90 6.93 6.70
CA ASN A 342 -4.28 6.36 5.42
C ASN A 342 -4.42 4.84 5.50
N TYR A 343 -3.66 4.19 6.39
CA TYR A 343 -3.76 2.75 6.63
C TYR A 343 -3.42 2.38 8.08
N PHE A 344 -3.76 1.17 8.45
CA PHE A 344 -3.31 0.47 9.64
C PHE A 344 -3.22 -1.04 9.34
N HIS A 345 -2.67 -1.79 10.27
CA HIS A 345 -2.40 -3.20 10.15
C HIS A 345 -3.19 -4.02 11.20
N ILE A 346 -3.64 -5.21 10.81
CA ILE A 346 -4.24 -6.20 11.71
C ILE A 346 -3.44 -7.50 11.52
N ASN A 347 -2.73 -7.92 12.57
CA ASN A 347 -1.93 -9.12 12.52
C ASN A 347 -2.79 -10.39 12.65
N SER A 348 -2.20 -11.56 12.48
CA SER A 348 -2.89 -12.85 12.53
C SER A 348 -3.33 -13.29 13.94
N ALA A 349 -2.92 -12.58 15.00
CA ALA A 349 -3.45 -12.70 16.35
C ALA A 349 -4.71 -11.83 16.57
N GLY A 350 -5.03 -10.97 15.61
CA GLY A 350 -6.13 -10.00 15.69
C GLY A 350 -5.74 -8.68 16.35
N ASP A 351 -4.46 -8.45 16.69
CA ASP A 351 -4.02 -7.19 17.25
C ASP A 351 -4.05 -6.09 16.16
N ILE A 352 -4.50 -4.90 16.56
CA ILE A 352 -4.64 -3.75 15.67
C ILE A 352 -3.45 -2.84 15.89
N GLU A 353 -2.57 -2.80 14.89
CA GLU A 353 -1.28 -2.12 14.92
C GLU A 353 -1.27 -0.87 14.04
N PRO A 354 -0.56 0.19 14.43
CA PRO A 354 -0.51 1.42 13.64
C PRO A 354 0.15 1.23 12.27
N CYS A 355 1.06 0.28 12.15
CA CYS A 355 1.86 0.03 10.94
C CYS A 355 2.32 -1.42 10.91
N VAL A 356 2.41 -2.01 9.74
CA VAL A 356 2.97 -3.36 9.51
C VAL A 356 4.41 -3.52 10.01
N PHE A 357 5.12 -2.42 10.22
CA PHE A 357 6.49 -2.38 10.75
C PHE A 357 6.56 -1.90 12.21
N ILE A 358 5.44 -1.74 12.89
CA ILE A 358 5.37 -1.30 14.30
C ILE A 358 4.52 -2.30 15.05
N HIS A 359 5.18 -3.31 15.63
CA HIS A 359 4.58 -4.44 16.31
C HIS A 359 4.22 -4.10 17.77
N PHE A 360 3.39 -3.07 17.92
CA PHE A 360 2.81 -2.64 19.20
C PHE A 360 1.33 -2.40 19.06
N SER A 361 0.56 -2.85 20.05
CA SER A 361 -0.89 -2.66 20.08
C SER A 361 -1.44 -2.41 21.48
N ASP A 362 -2.58 -1.72 21.55
CA ASP A 362 -3.43 -1.56 22.74
C ASP A 362 -4.86 -2.06 22.49
N SER A 363 -5.12 -2.73 21.37
CA SER A 363 -6.43 -3.17 20.95
C SER A 363 -6.38 -4.43 20.09
N ASN A 364 -7.47 -5.22 20.10
CA ASN A 364 -7.60 -6.46 19.35
C ASN A 364 -9.02 -6.57 18.77
N ILE A 365 -9.17 -7.08 17.54
CA ILE A 365 -10.46 -7.20 16.83
C ILE A 365 -11.50 -8.05 17.58
N ARG A 366 -11.07 -8.92 18.51
CA ARG A 366 -11.96 -9.78 19.30
C ARG A 366 -12.58 -9.06 20.50
N THR A 367 -12.04 -7.89 20.84
CA THR A 367 -12.47 -7.10 22.01
C THR A 367 -12.86 -5.68 21.68
N HIS A 368 -12.49 -5.18 20.50
CA HIS A 368 -12.74 -3.83 20.03
C HIS A 368 -13.28 -3.82 18.60
N THR A 369 -14.16 -2.89 18.30
CA THR A 369 -14.47 -2.53 16.91
C THR A 369 -13.30 -1.76 16.31
N LEU A 370 -13.25 -1.67 14.97
CA LEU A 370 -12.21 -0.88 14.29
C LEU A 370 -12.26 0.60 14.70
N LEU A 371 -13.47 1.17 14.91
CA LEU A 371 -13.61 2.55 15.33
C LEU A 371 -13.10 2.76 16.77
N GLU A 372 -13.42 1.87 17.70
CA GLU A 372 -12.91 1.93 19.07
C GLU A 372 -11.39 1.86 19.08
N ALA A 373 -10.78 0.97 18.30
CA ALA A 373 -9.33 0.86 18.17
C ALA A 373 -8.70 2.15 17.62
N LEU A 374 -9.29 2.77 16.60
CA LEU A 374 -8.83 4.05 16.04
C LEU A 374 -8.95 5.22 17.03
N GLN A 375 -9.75 5.08 18.09
CA GLN A 375 -9.92 6.06 19.18
C GLN A 375 -9.15 5.67 20.45
N ASN A 376 -8.47 4.51 20.48
CA ASN A 376 -7.62 4.08 21.59
C ASN A 376 -6.34 4.94 21.70
N PRO A 377 -5.71 4.99 22.88
CA PRO A 377 -4.56 5.85 23.16
C PRO A 377 -3.44 5.77 22.12
N LEU A 378 -3.09 4.56 21.64
CA LEU A 378 -2.02 4.37 20.66
C LEU A 378 -2.35 5.11 19.35
N PHE A 379 -3.52 4.86 18.76
CA PHE A 379 -3.92 5.51 17.51
C PHE A 379 -4.16 7.01 17.66
N MET A 380 -4.73 7.44 18.79
CA MET A 380 -4.90 8.85 19.08
C MET A 380 -3.57 9.58 19.28
N SER A 381 -2.53 8.89 19.80
CA SER A 381 -1.20 9.46 19.87
C SER A 381 -0.61 9.66 18.46
N PHE A 382 -0.82 8.71 17.52
CA PHE A 382 -0.46 8.93 16.11
C PHE A 382 -1.20 10.10 15.49
N TYR A 383 -2.53 10.18 15.68
CA TYR A 383 -3.37 11.26 15.17
C TYR A 383 -2.88 12.65 15.62
N LYS A 384 -2.54 12.79 16.91
CA LYS A 384 -2.10 14.06 17.48
C LYS A 384 -0.68 14.47 17.11
N ASN A 385 0.21 13.51 16.91
CA ASN A 385 1.64 13.79 16.67
C ASN A 385 2.01 13.82 15.17
N GLN A 386 1.13 13.40 14.25
CA GLN A 386 1.41 13.49 12.81
C GLN A 386 1.28 14.93 12.31
N PRO A 387 2.19 15.36 11.39
CA PRO A 387 3.36 14.65 10.91
C PRO A 387 4.46 14.60 11.97
N PHE A 388 5.17 13.47 12.09
CA PHE A 388 6.27 13.31 13.06
C PHE A 388 7.50 14.17 12.72
N ASN A 389 7.57 14.69 11.51
CA ASN A 389 8.59 15.62 11.05
C ASN A 389 7.99 16.51 9.95
N ASP A 390 8.31 17.81 9.98
CA ASP A 390 7.90 18.76 8.93
C ASP A 390 8.66 18.53 7.61
N ASN A 391 9.83 17.95 7.68
CA ASN A 391 10.53 17.38 6.53
C ASN A 391 9.96 16.00 6.22
N HIS A 392 9.08 15.92 5.21
CA HIS A 392 8.41 14.68 4.84
C HIS A 392 9.32 13.64 4.14
N MET A 393 10.61 13.93 3.98
CA MET A 393 11.61 12.91 3.65
C MET A 393 12.01 12.07 4.89
N ARG A 394 11.54 12.47 6.08
CA ARG A 394 11.73 11.79 7.36
C ARG A 394 10.37 11.46 8.01
N PRO A 395 9.49 10.69 7.32
CA PRO A 395 8.12 10.54 7.78
C PRO A 395 7.94 9.56 8.95
N CYS A 396 8.80 8.55 9.08
CA CYS A 396 8.57 7.40 9.96
C CYS A 396 8.93 7.70 11.42
N PRO A 397 8.03 7.42 12.39
CA PRO A 397 8.32 7.61 13.81
C PRO A 397 9.31 6.57 14.38
N MET A 398 9.61 5.52 13.62
CA MET A 398 10.55 4.47 14.01
C MET A 398 11.91 4.64 13.31
N LEU A 399 11.93 4.65 11.98
CA LEU A 399 13.18 4.62 11.20
C LEU A 399 13.92 5.96 11.22
N GLU A 400 13.17 7.07 11.04
CA GLU A 400 13.78 8.41 10.90
C GLU A 400 13.58 9.32 12.11
N ASN A 401 12.65 8.98 13.02
CA ASN A 401 12.38 9.75 14.23
C ASN A 401 12.14 8.81 15.43
N PRO A 402 13.12 7.95 15.79
CA PRO A 402 12.93 6.84 16.72
C PRO A 402 12.46 7.25 18.13
N ASP A 403 12.76 8.47 18.58
CA ASP A 403 12.30 8.97 19.88
C ASP A 403 10.79 9.14 19.95
N TYR A 404 10.11 9.35 18.80
CA TYR A 404 8.64 9.41 18.78
C TYR A 404 8.02 8.07 19.12
N LEU A 405 8.48 6.96 18.50
CA LEU A 405 7.92 5.65 18.79
C LEU A 405 8.11 5.25 20.24
N CYS A 406 9.34 5.42 20.79
CA CYS A 406 9.62 5.11 22.20
C CYS A 406 8.69 5.89 23.13
N ARG A 407 8.52 7.19 22.89
CA ARG A 407 7.61 8.03 23.66
C ARG A 407 6.16 7.57 23.56
N ILE A 408 5.66 7.33 22.34
CA ILE A 408 4.28 6.89 22.10
C ILE A 408 4.00 5.57 22.83
N VAL A 409 4.84 4.57 22.69
CA VAL A 409 4.65 3.27 23.34
C VAL A 409 4.64 3.42 24.86
N LYS A 410 5.56 4.22 25.41
CA LYS A 410 5.62 4.48 26.85
C LYS A 410 4.38 5.21 27.38
N GLU A 411 3.94 6.26 26.71
CA GLU A 411 2.79 7.08 27.12
C GLU A 411 1.46 6.33 27.02
N THR A 412 1.30 5.48 26.01
CA THR A 412 0.05 4.74 25.76
C THR A 412 0.00 3.40 26.47
N GLY A 413 1.16 2.88 26.91
CA GLY A 413 1.26 1.55 27.51
C GLY A 413 0.99 0.41 26.52
N ALA A 414 1.08 0.68 25.20
CA ALA A 414 0.97 -0.33 24.17
C ALA A 414 1.98 -1.47 24.39
N LYS A 415 1.58 -2.69 24.04
CA LYS A 415 2.39 -3.89 24.25
C LYS A 415 2.95 -4.41 22.95
N SER A 416 4.14 -5.03 22.99
CA SER A 416 4.67 -5.76 21.86
C SER A 416 3.73 -6.89 21.47
N THR A 417 3.51 -7.02 20.17
CA THR A 417 2.69 -8.07 19.55
C THR A 417 3.53 -9.24 19.02
N ASP A 418 4.85 -9.14 19.12
CA ASP A 418 5.78 -10.23 18.81
C ASP A 418 5.58 -11.40 19.78
N LEU A 419 5.52 -12.61 19.26
CA LEU A 419 5.28 -13.83 20.05
C LEU A 419 6.54 -14.65 20.31
N ILE A 420 7.52 -14.59 19.41
CA ILE A 420 8.74 -15.38 19.55
C ILE A 420 9.72 -14.65 20.46
N ASP A 421 10.07 -13.45 20.11
CA ASP A 421 11.02 -12.62 20.85
C ASP A 421 10.46 -11.19 20.97
N GLN A 422 9.79 -10.94 22.09
CA GLN A 422 9.24 -9.60 22.34
C GLN A 422 10.37 -8.59 22.39
N GLU A 423 10.33 -7.63 21.48
CA GLU A 423 11.28 -6.53 21.40
C GLU A 423 10.70 -5.29 22.09
N SER A 424 11.51 -4.59 22.90
CA SER A 424 11.09 -3.29 23.42
C SER A 424 11.15 -2.20 22.35
N ALA A 425 10.37 -1.14 22.53
CA ALA A 425 10.45 0.01 21.62
C ALA A 425 11.84 0.65 21.62
N GLU A 426 12.51 0.65 22.76
CA GLU A 426 13.88 1.14 22.93
C GLU A 426 14.90 0.34 22.12
N ASP A 427 14.82 -1.00 22.16
CA ASP A 427 15.72 -1.88 21.40
C ASP A 427 15.47 -1.76 19.89
N LEU A 428 14.21 -1.74 19.47
CA LEU A 428 13.82 -1.52 18.08
C LEU A 428 14.35 -0.18 17.56
N CYS A 429 14.12 0.89 18.30
CA CYS A 429 14.54 2.23 17.92
C CYS A 429 16.06 2.40 17.95
N ALA A 430 16.77 1.70 18.83
CA ALA A 430 18.24 1.74 18.89
C ALA A 430 18.87 1.29 17.57
N LYS A 431 18.29 0.30 16.90
CA LYS A 431 18.74 -0.18 15.57
C LYS A 431 18.60 0.87 14.46
N CYS A 432 17.69 1.84 14.64
CA CYS A 432 17.39 2.89 13.65
C CYS A 432 18.17 4.19 13.89
N ARG A 433 18.71 4.44 15.10
CA ARG A 433 19.32 5.74 15.49
C ARG A 433 20.42 6.18 14.55
N LYS A 434 21.38 5.30 14.27
CA LYS A 434 22.49 5.62 13.36
C LYS A 434 21.99 6.09 12.00
N PHE A 435 21.06 5.35 11.40
CA PHE A 435 20.46 5.75 10.12
C PHE A 435 19.73 7.08 10.23
N ALA A 436 18.91 7.29 11.26
CA ALA A 436 18.16 8.53 11.46
C ALA A 436 19.07 9.77 11.55
N GLU A 437 20.20 9.66 12.27
CA GLU A 437 21.20 10.72 12.42
C GLU A 437 21.93 11.01 11.11
N GLU A 438 22.37 9.97 10.40
CA GLU A 438 23.10 10.10 9.13
C GLU A 438 22.20 10.58 7.99
N TRP A 439 20.91 10.15 7.97
CA TRP A 439 19.94 10.57 6.95
C TRP A 439 19.47 12.01 7.15
N ALA A 440 19.38 12.52 8.37
CA ALA A 440 18.80 13.83 8.66
C ALA A 440 19.38 14.97 7.80
N PRO A 441 20.70 15.19 7.70
CA PRO A 441 21.27 16.28 6.88
C PRO A 441 21.02 16.08 5.39
N VAL A 442 21.06 14.84 4.89
CA VAL A 442 20.79 14.53 3.48
C VAL A 442 19.31 14.73 3.15
N ALA A 443 18.42 14.35 4.06
CA ALA A 443 16.98 14.59 3.92
C ALA A 443 16.64 16.09 3.86
N GLU A 444 17.34 16.94 4.63
CA GLU A 444 17.19 18.40 4.57
C GLU A 444 17.63 18.94 3.19
N GLU A 445 18.75 18.48 2.67
CA GLU A 445 19.19 18.85 1.31
C GLU A 445 18.14 18.48 0.26
N VAL A 446 17.65 17.24 0.29
CA VAL A 446 16.63 16.74 -0.63
C VAL A 446 15.34 17.54 -0.50
N TRP A 447 14.86 17.77 0.73
CA TRP A 447 13.63 18.51 1.01
C TRP A 447 13.68 19.95 0.49
N ASN A 448 14.79 20.64 0.71
CA ASN A 448 14.98 22.02 0.27
C ASN A 448 15.12 22.15 -1.24
N SER A 449 15.57 21.09 -1.92
CA SER A 449 15.68 21.04 -3.39
C SER A 449 14.38 20.58 -4.08
N THR A 450 13.38 20.13 -3.33
CA THR A 450 12.14 19.56 -3.86
C THR A 450 11.19 20.68 -4.35
N PRO A 451 10.77 20.67 -5.63
CA PRO A 451 9.82 21.65 -6.16
C PRO A 451 8.37 21.40 -5.71
N HIS A 452 8.06 20.20 -5.23
CA HIS A 452 6.72 19.78 -4.86
C HIS A 452 6.58 19.73 -3.34
N LYS A 453 5.79 20.67 -2.79
CA LYS A 453 5.32 20.59 -1.40
C LYS A 453 3.94 19.94 -1.37
N PRO A 454 3.62 19.16 -0.33
CA PRO A 454 2.36 18.44 -0.28
C PRO A 454 1.17 19.40 -0.43
N SER A 455 0.20 18.97 -1.21
CA SER A 455 -1.13 19.58 -1.22
C SER A 455 -1.77 19.41 0.15
N LYS A 456 -2.79 20.20 0.46
CA LYS A 456 -3.51 20.21 1.75
C LYS A 456 -3.70 18.80 2.32
N THR A 457 -2.92 18.47 3.34
CA THR A 457 -3.01 17.24 4.09
C THR A 457 -3.77 17.53 5.38
N TYR A 458 -4.59 16.59 5.82
CA TYR A 458 -5.33 16.72 7.08
C TYR A 458 -4.44 16.29 8.25
N TYR A 459 -4.19 17.22 9.18
CA TYR A 459 -3.48 16.95 10.43
C TYR A 459 -4.30 17.48 11.62
N TYR A 460 -4.16 16.82 12.76
CA TYR A 460 -4.79 17.27 14.01
C TYR A 460 -4.40 18.71 14.36
N ARG A 461 -3.11 19.07 14.24
CA ARG A 461 -2.62 20.42 14.54
C ARG A 461 -3.28 21.55 13.74
N ASP A 462 -3.92 21.21 12.62
CA ASP A 462 -4.63 22.19 11.76
C ASP A 462 -6.12 22.30 12.11
N THR A 463 -6.63 21.41 12.97
CA THR A 463 -8.00 21.47 13.49
C THR A 463 -8.15 22.60 14.52
N PRO A 464 -9.38 23.08 14.79
CA PRO A 464 -9.62 24.05 15.87
C PRO A 464 -9.09 23.57 17.22
N GLU A 465 -9.32 22.30 17.56
CA GLU A 465 -8.90 21.68 18.81
C GLU A 465 -7.36 21.61 18.91
N GLY A 466 -6.69 21.19 17.83
CA GLY A 466 -5.23 21.11 17.78
C GLY A 466 -4.56 22.47 17.89
N LYS A 467 -5.13 23.51 17.29
CA LYS A 467 -4.64 24.89 17.42
C LYS A 467 -4.79 25.40 18.86
N ALA A 468 -5.95 25.17 19.47
CA ALA A 468 -6.17 25.57 20.86
C ALA A 468 -5.21 24.85 21.84
N GLU A 469 -4.92 23.56 21.61
CA GLU A 469 -3.95 22.82 22.42
C GLU A 469 -2.52 23.37 22.27
N LEU A 470 -2.11 23.73 21.04
CA LEU A 470 -0.82 24.35 20.78
C LEU A 470 -0.67 25.73 21.43
N GLU A 471 -1.71 26.58 21.34
CA GLU A 471 -1.72 27.89 21.97
C GLU A 471 -1.59 27.77 23.51
N LYS A 472 -2.28 26.80 24.10
CA LYS A 472 -2.17 26.54 25.53
C LYS A 472 -0.75 26.10 25.94
N LYS A 473 -0.16 25.15 25.23
CA LYS A 473 1.24 24.70 25.47
C LYS A 473 2.25 25.84 25.34
N ASN A 474 2.06 26.74 24.38
CA ASN A 474 2.95 27.90 24.19
C ASN A 474 2.78 28.98 25.28
N SER A 475 1.63 29.02 25.98
CA SER A 475 1.41 29.92 27.07
C SER A 475 1.89 29.41 28.43
N GLU A 476 2.16 28.12 28.54
CA GLU A 476 2.68 27.43 29.74
C GLU A 476 4.23 27.34 29.79
N ASN A 477 4.91 27.60 28.66
CA ASN A 477 6.37 27.70 28.52
C ASN A 477 6.84 29.16 28.45
#